data_f81915f6cec062a969a6088ced2ae65c
#
_entry.id   f81915f6cec062a969a6088ced2ae65c
#
_cell.length_a   1.000
_cell.length_b   1.000
_cell.length_c   1.000
_cell.angle_alpha   90.00
_cell.angle_beta   90.00
_cell.angle_gamma   90.00
#
_symmetry.space_group_name_H-M   'P 1'
#
loop_
_entity.id
_entity.type
_entity.pdbx_description
1 polymer ?
#
loop_
_entity_poly.entity_id
_entity_poly.type
_entity_poly.pdbx_seq_one_letter_code
_entity_poly.pdbx_strand_id
1 'polypeptide(L)'
;NLNISINSGQLFCISGSNGDGKTTLSKILMGILEPSAGEVLVDGTNLNKLSLKWWKKQVSYIPQTPNILNSSIMDNILLGNDKLNEQEVSRLLQTVGLDQKLKKTSLTILDPIEVNLSKGVKKKIHYARALAQNSKIFIIDDPFGYLDNQGVEIVQKLIESLKRANKTIILFSDNNILSNVIDENITIGN
;
A
#
# COMPACT_ATOMS: atom_id res chain seq x y z
N ASN A 1 6.05 23.19 10.08
CA ASN A 1 7.30 22.48 9.75
C ASN A 1 7.20 21.05 10.24
N LEU A 2 7.31 20.07 9.32
CA LEU A 2 7.25 18.65 9.63
C LEU A 2 8.69 18.11 9.63
N ASN A 3 9.10 17.51 10.76
CA ASN A 3 10.40 16.85 10.87
C ASN A 3 10.17 15.43 11.40
N ILE A 4 10.41 14.42 10.55
CA ILE A 4 10.15 13.02 10.82
C ILE A 4 11.37 12.19 10.50
N SER A 5 11.70 11.24 11.36
CA SER A 5 12.71 10.21 11.11
C SER A 5 12.06 8.84 11.26
N ILE A 6 12.18 7.97 10.24
CA ILE A 6 11.60 6.63 10.23
C ILE A 6 12.72 5.62 10.05
N ASN A 7 12.85 4.70 10.98
CA ASN A 7 13.88 3.66 10.94
C ASN A 7 13.44 2.46 10.09
N SER A 8 14.42 1.73 9.56
CA SER A 8 14.16 0.47 8.85
C SER A 8 13.42 -0.53 9.74
N GLY A 9 12.37 -1.15 9.21
CA GLY A 9 11.53 -2.11 9.93
C GLY A 9 10.49 -1.49 10.86
N GLN A 10 10.44 -0.16 10.97
CA GLN A 10 9.47 0.56 11.80
C GLN A 10 8.10 0.61 11.14
N LEU A 11 7.04 0.48 11.94
CA LEU A 11 5.68 0.82 11.58
C LEU A 11 5.35 2.20 12.14
N PHE A 12 5.33 3.19 11.28
CA PHE A 12 5.09 4.59 11.59
C PHE A 12 3.72 5.03 11.11
N CYS A 13 2.94 5.68 11.97
CA CYS A 13 1.61 6.15 11.63
C CYS A 13 1.56 7.68 11.56
N ILE A 14 0.91 8.18 10.53
CA ILE A 14 0.65 9.61 10.33
C ILE A 14 -0.85 9.81 10.33
N SER A 15 -1.36 10.46 11.38
CA SER A 15 -2.76 10.82 11.54
C SER A 15 -2.99 12.30 11.21
N GLY A 16 -4.25 12.69 11.05
CA GLY A 16 -4.67 14.08 10.78
C GLY A 16 -6.02 14.12 10.09
N SER A 17 -6.71 15.25 10.19
CA SER A 17 -8.04 15.42 9.60
C SER A 17 -8.03 15.36 8.06
N ASN A 18 -9.19 15.24 7.47
CA ASN A 18 -9.30 15.32 6.01
C ASN A 18 -8.88 16.72 5.52
N GLY A 19 -7.93 16.75 4.60
CA GLY A 19 -7.37 18.02 4.09
C GLY A 19 -6.01 18.40 4.68
N ASP A 20 -5.54 17.78 5.76
CA ASP A 20 -4.28 18.10 6.43
C ASP A 20 -3.01 17.70 5.64
N GLY A 21 -3.17 17.21 4.41
CA GLY A 21 -2.05 16.95 3.53
C GLY A 21 -1.50 15.52 3.57
N LYS A 22 -2.17 14.55 4.23
CA LYS A 22 -1.75 13.14 4.27
C LYS A 22 -1.42 12.58 2.89
N THR A 23 -2.35 12.72 1.94
CA THR A 23 -2.15 12.24 0.56
C THR A 23 -1.07 13.03 -0.19
N THR A 24 -0.88 14.31 0.11
CA THR A 24 0.22 15.12 -0.45
C THR A 24 1.56 14.61 0.07
N LEU A 25 1.66 14.36 1.37
CA LEU A 25 2.86 13.82 1.98
C LEU A 25 3.18 12.41 1.45
N SER A 26 2.19 11.54 1.28
CA SER A 26 2.41 10.22 0.66
C SER A 26 2.97 10.34 -0.75
N LYS A 27 2.50 11.29 -1.57
CA LYS A 27 3.02 11.54 -2.91
C LYS A 27 4.45 12.11 -2.91
N ILE A 28 4.79 12.94 -1.92
CA ILE A 28 6.16 13.44 -1.72
C ILE A 28 7.09 12.27 -1.37
N LEU A 29 6.70 11.40 -0.43
CA LEU A 29 7.50 10.22 -0.07
C LEU A 29 7.66 9.23 -1.23
N MET A 30 6.71 9.19 -2.15
CA MET A 30 6.80 8.40 -3.39
C MET A 30 7.71 9.05 -4.46
N GLY A 31 8.16 10.28 -4.27
CA GLY A 31 8.89 11.05 -5.28
C GLY A 31 8.02 11.47 -6.48
N ILE A 32 6.69 11.53 -6.29
CA ILE A 32 5.74 12.01 -7.31
C ILE A 32 5.61 13.53 -7.26
N LEU A 33 5.70 14.11 -6.07
CA LEU A 33 5.70 15.54 -5.83
C LEU A 33 6.96 15.96 -5.12
N GLU A 34 7.47 17.15 -5.44
CA GLU A 34 8.55 17.80 -4.69
C GLU A 34 7.96 18.60 -3.52
N PRO A 35 8.60 18.61 -2.34
CA PRO A 35 8.19 19.48 -1.26
C PRO A 35 8.44 20.94 -1.63
N SER A 36 7.53 21.84 -1.26
CA SER A 36 7.70 23.29 -1.48
C SER A 36 8.84 23.91 -0.65
N ALA A 37 9.22 23.25 0.45
CA ALA A 37 10.35 23.57 1.29
C ALA A 37 10.82 22.34 2.06
N GLY A 38 12.08 22.26 2.44
CA GLY A 38 12.68 21.10 3.08
C GLY A 38 13.08 20.03 2.07
N GLU A 39 13.34 18.84 2.56
CA GLU A 39 13.81 17.71 1.73
C GLU A 39 13.39 16.37 2.31
N VAL A 40 13.38 15.34 1.48
CA VAL A 40 13.23 13.94 1.90
C VAL A 40 14.58 13.26 1.75
N LEU A 41 15.07 12.68 2.84
CA LEU A 41 16.32 11.93 2.86
C LEU A 41 16.02 10.42 2.96
N VAL A 42 16.71 9.64 2.14
CA VAL A 42 16.73 8.18 2.18
C VAL A 42 18.16 7.76 2.47
N ASP A 43 18.37 7.20 3.66
CA ASP A 43 19.72 6.85 4.16
C ASP A 43 20.73 7.99 3.99
N GLY A 44 20.31 9.22 4.35
CA GLY A 44 21.13 10.44 4.26
C GLY A 44 21.27 11.04 2.85
N THR A 45 20.71 10.41 1.83
CA THR A 45 20.74 10.91 0.45
C THR A 45 19.39 11.55 0.09
N ASN A 46 19.42 12.77 -0.45
CA ASN A 46 18.20 13.45 -0.90
C ASN A 46 17.51 12.65 -2.00
N LEU A 47 16.19 12.40 -1.84
CA LEU A 47 15.37 11.60 -2.75
C LEU A 47 15.45 12.09 -4.19
N ASN A 48 15.55 13.41 -4.43
CA ASN A 48 15.65 13.99 -5.76
C ASN A 48 16.98 13.66 -6.47
N LYS A 49 18.00 13.19 -5.74
CA LYS A 49 19.28 12.72 -6.28
C LYS A 49 19.27 11.23 -6.61
N LEU A 50 18.24 10.49 -6.17
CA LEU A 50 18.12 9.07 -6.42
C LEU A 50 17.43 8.82 -7.76
N SER A 51 17.74 7.68 -8.40
CA SER A 51 16.97 7.22 -9.55
C SER A 51 15.53 6.91 -9.13
N LEU A 52 14.56 7.61 -9.70
CA LEU A 52 13.14 7.37 -9.44
C LEU A 52 12.73 5.94 -9.78
N LYS A 53 13.33 5.35 -10.82
CA LYS A 53 13.12 3.94 -11.19
C LYS A 53 13.61 2.98 -10.10
N TRP A 54 14.75 3.29 -9.49
CA TRP A 54 15.27 2.52 -8.36
C TRP A 54 14.37 2.69 -7.13
N TRP A 55 14.00 3.94 -6.80
CA TRP A 55 13.15 4.25 -5.64
C TRP A 55 11.79 3.54 -5.73
N LYS A 56 11.13 3.60 -6.88
CA LYS A 56 9.84 2.91 -7.13
C LYS A 56 9.91 1.39 -6.92
N LYS A 57 11.10 0.78 -7.03
CA LYS A 57 11.28 -0.64 -6.69
C LYS A 57 11.45 -0.89 -5.19
N GLN A 58 11.87 0.13 -4.42
CA GLN A 58 12.00 0.01 -2.97
C GLN A 58 10.68 0.23 -2.24
N VAL A 59 9.71 0.90 -2.87
CA VAL A 59 8.48 1.36 -2.23
C VAL A 59 7.26 0.79 -2.92
N SER A 60 6.38 0.14 -2.17
CA SER A 60 5.02 -0.21 -2.59
C SER A 60 4.03 0.80 -2.03
N TYR A 61 3.15 1.32 -2.88
CA TYR A 61 2.12 2.29 -2.50
C TYR A 61 0.72 1.71 -2.64
N ILE A 62 -0.06 1.84 -1.59
CA ILE A 62 -1.47 1.47 -1.56
C ILE A 62 -2.29 2.74 -1.34
N PRO A 63 -2.95 3.27 -2.38
CA PRO A 63 -3.67 4.54 -2.30
C PRO A 63 -4.97 4.43 -1.52
N GLN A 64 -5.46 5.56 -0.99
CA GLN A 64 -6.78 5.68 -0.39
C GLN A 64 -7.87 5.24 -1.36
N THR A 65 -7.89 5.81 -2.57
CA THR A 65 -8.85 5.42 -3.62
C THR A 65 -8.19 4.44 -4.59
N PRO A 66 -8.60 3.17 -4.58
CA PRO A 66 -7.99 2.15 -5.40
C PRO A 66 -8.45 2.26 -6.87
N ASN A 67 -7.50 2.42 -7.78
CA ASN A 67 -7.71 2.37 -9.23
C ASN A 67 -6.96 1.18 -9.82
N ILE A 68 -7.62 0.45 -10.70
CA ILE A 68 -7.06 -0.68 -11.42
C ILE A 68 -7.16 -0.44 -12.93
N LEU A 69 -6.28 -1.09 -13.69
CA LEU A 69 -6.34 -1.06 -15.13
C LEU A 69 -7.54 -1.88 -15.64
N ASN A 70 -8.11 -1.46 -16.75
CA ASN A 70 -9.11 -2.25 -17.47
C ASN A 70 -8.44 -3.41 -18.22
N SER A 71 -8.01 -4.40 -17.45
CA SER A 71 -7.28 -5.60 -17.88
C SER A 71 -7.60 -6.72 -16.91
N SER A 72 -7.00 -7.89 -17.06
CA SER A 72 -7.22 -9.00 -16.13
C SER A 72 -6.74 -8.68 -14.70
N ILE A 73 -7.21 -9.46 -13.73
CA ILE A 73 -6.71 -9.36 -12.34
C ILE A 73 -5.23 -9.74 -12.31
N MET A 74 -4.82 -10.73 -13.10
CA MET A 74 -3.44 -11.14 -13.23
C MET A 74 -2.57 -9.99 -13.71
N ASP A 75 -2.92 -9.33 -14.81
CA ASP A 75 -2.16 -8.19 -15.36
C ASP A 75 -2.03 -7.07 -14.34
N ASN A 76 -3.12 -6.79 -13.61
CA ASN A 76 -3.10 -5.79 -12.56
C ASN A 76 -2.10 -6.12 -11.44
N ILE A 77 -1.93 -7.39 -11.07
CA ILE A 77 -0.97 -7.82 -10.05
C ILE A 77 0.45 -7.84 -10.62
N LEU A 78 0.62 -8.28 -11.85
CA LEU A 78 1.91 -8.34 -12.55
C LEU A 78 2.55 -6.96 -12.78
N LEU A 79 1.80 -5.87 -12.67
CA LEU A 79 2.39 -4.51 -12.59
C LEU A 79 3.37 -4.36 -11.42
N GLY A 80 3.24 -5.15 -10.36
CA GLY A 80 4.20 -5.17 -9.26
C GLY A 80 5.43 -6.03 -9.57
N ASN A 81 5.23 -7.14 -10.29
CA ASN A 81 6.29 -8.07 -10.66
C ASN A 81 5.83 -8.96 -11.82
N ASP A 82 6.37 -8.75 -12.99
CA ASP A 82 6.05 -9.46 -14.24
C ASP A 82 6.60 -10.89 -14.32
N LYS A 83 7.39 -11.30 -13.33
CA LYS A 83 8.02 -12.64 -13.28
C LYS A 83 7.17 -13.68 -12.56
N LEU A 84 6.09 -13.29 -11.90
CA LEU A 84 5.23 -14.21 -11.18
C LEU A 84 4.39 -15.06 -12.14
N ASN A 85 4.29 -16.35 -11.82
CA ASN A 85 3.38 -17.24 -12.51
C ASN A 85 1.97 -17.22 -11.91
N GLU A 86 1.02 -17.88 -12.58
CA GLU A 86 -0.39 -17.92 -12.19
C GLU A 86 -0.61 -18.49 -10.76
N GLN A 87 0.17 -19.49 -10.36
CA GLN A 87 0.06 -20.08 -9.03
C GLN A 87 0.51 -19.11 -7.94
N GLU A 88 1.56 -18.34 -8.19
CA GLU A 88 2.05 -17.31 -7.26
C GLU A 88 1.03 -16.18 -7.12
N VAL A 89 0.45 -15.71 -8.24
CA VAL A 89 -0.62 -14.72 -8.22
C VAL A 89 -1.84 -15.26 -7.47
N SER A 90 -2.22 -16.51 -7.66
CA SER A 90 -3.31 -17.16 -6.94
C SER A 90 -3.08 -17.18 -5.42
N ARG A 91 -1.85 -17.45 -4.97
CA ARG A 91 -1.49 -17.38 -3.54
C ARG A 91 -1.60 -15.97 -2.98
N LEU A 92 -1.18 -14.95 -3.75
CA LEU A 92 -1.36 -13.56 -3.35
C LEU A 92 -2.83 -13.19 -3.18
N LEU A 93 -3.69 -13.65 -4.09
CA LEU A 93 -5.14 -13.45 -4.00
C LEU A 93 -5.75 -14.13 -2.77
N GLN A 94 -5.29 -15.32 -2.42
CA GLN A 94 -5.68 -16.00 -1.17
C GLN A 94 -5.26 -15.17 0.04
N THR A 95 -4.03 -14.66 0.06
CA THR A 95 -3.51 -13.83 1.15
C THR A 95 -4.34 -12.59 1.41
N VAL A 96 -4.92 -11.98 0.37
CA VAL A 96 -5.81 -10.81 0.50
C VAL A 96 -7.30 -11.15 0.55
N GLY A 97 -7.64 -12.45 0.63
CA GLY A 97 -9.02 -12.94 0.75
C GLY A 97 -9.88 -12.65 -0.48
N LEU A 98 -9.33 -12.84 -1.67
CA LEU A 98 -10.05 -12.69 -2.94
C LEU A 98 -10.38 -14.01 -3.63
N ASP A 99 -9.73 -15.12 -3.32
CA ASP A 99 -9.90 -16.43 -3.95
C ASP A 99 -11.35 -16.93 -3.95
N GLN A 100 -12.02 -16.84 -2.80
CA GLN A 100 -13.41 -17.29 -2.65
C GLN A 100 -14.41 -16.39 -3.38
N LYS A 101 -14.14 -15.07 -3.44
CA LYS A 101 -15.00 -14.13 -4.16
C LYS A 101 -14.93 -14.34 -5.67
N LEU A 102 -13.73 -14.57 -6.19
CA LEU A 102 -13.52 -14.85 -7.62
C LEU A 102 -14.21 -16.15 -8.04
N LYS A 103 -14.11 -17.22 -7.24
CA LYS A 103 -14.81 -18.48 -7.49
C LYS A 103 -16.34 -18.32 -7.53
N LYS A 104 -16.91 -17.43 -6.72
CA LYS A 104 -18.35 -17.18 -6.67
C LYS A 104 -18.87 -16.36 -7.86
N THR A 105 -18.01 -15.55 -8.49
CA THR A 105 -18.41 -14.66 -9.60
C THR A 105 -18.13 -15.27 -10.97
N SER A 106 -17.67 -16.51 -11.05
CA SER A 106 -17.22 -17.18 -12.29
C SER A 106 -16.14 -16.41 -13.05
N LEU A 107 -15.54 -15.37 -12.44
CA LEU A 107 -14.41 -14.64 -13.00
C LEU A 107 -13.14 -15.45 -12.75
N THR A 108 -12.36 -15.67 -13.78
CA THR A 108 -11.01 -16.19 -13.63
C THR A 108 -10.03 -15.03 -13.44
N ILE A 109 -8.82 -15.34 -12.96
CA ILE A 109 -7.76 -14.33 -12.81
C ILE A 109 -7.26 -13.80 -14.16
N LEU A 110 -7.61 -14.48 -15.24
CA LEU A 110 -7.20 -14.16 -16.61
C LEU A 110 -8.25 -13.37 -17.40
N ASP A 111 -9.51 -13.34 -16.91
CA ASP A 111 -10.57 -12.63 -17.60
C ASP A 111 -10.37 -11.12 -17.54
N PRO A 112 -10.62 -10.39 -18.64
CA PRO A 112 -10.67 -8.94 -18.61
C PRO A 112 -11.71 -8.47 -17.57
N ILE A 113 -11.40 -7.41 -16.86
CA ILE A 113 -12.31 -6.82 -15.88
C ILE A 113 -13.34 -5.97 -16.62
N GLU A 114 -14.40 -6.59 -17.11
CA GLU A 114 -15.50 -5.90 -17.80
C GLU A 114 -16.47 -5.20 -16.84
N VAL A 115 -16.38 -5.49 -15.55
CA VAL A 115 -17.39 -5.11 -14.58
C VAL A 115 -16.83 -4.13 -13.53
N ASN A 116 -17.68 -3.26 -13.05
CA ASN A 116 -17.45 -2.37 -11.91
C ASN A 116 -17.16 -3.17 -10.63
N LEU A 117 -15.93 -3.62 -10.45
CA LEU A 117 -15.50 -4.20 -9.20
C LEU A 117 -15.72 -3.21 -8.06
N SER A 118 -16.21 -3.69 -6.93
CA SER A 118 -16.37 -2.85 -5.73
C SER A 118 -15.01 -2.26 -5.32
N LYS A 119 -15.04 -1.08 -4.68
CA LYS A 119 -13.82 -0.43 -4.18
C LYS A 119 -13.03 -1.34 -3.23
N GLY A 120 -13.72 -2.17 -2.42
CA GLY A 120 -13.09 -3.13 -1.54
C GLY A 120 -12.31 -4.22 -2.29
N VAL A 121 -12.86 -4.75 -3.39
CA VAL A 121 -12.13 -5.70 -4.26
C VAL A 121 -10.93 -5.03 -4.90
N LYS A 122 -11.09 -3.83 -5.45
CA LYS A 122 -9.98 -3.04 -6.02
C LYS A 122 -8.87 -2.78 -4.98
N LYS A 123 -9.24 -2.46 -3.74
CA LYS A 123 -8.29 -2.27 -2.62
C LYS A 123 -7.48 -3.55 -2.36
N LYS A 124 -8.14 -4.71 -2.32
CA LYS A 124 -7.48 -6.00 -2.15
C LYS A 124 -6.53 -6.34 -3.31
N ILE A 125 -6.88 -6.00 -4.56
CA ILE A 125 -5.98 -6.15 -5.72
C ILE A 125 -4.74 -5.26 -5.54
N HIS A 126 -4.86 -4.03 -5.03
CA HIS A 126 -3.71 -3.18 -4.71
C HIS A 126 -2.80 -3.79 -3.65
N TYR A 127 -3.37 -4.42 -2.60
CA TYR A 127 -2.56 -5.17 -1.63
C TYR A 127 -1.82 -6.34 -2.28
N ALA A 128 -2.48 -7.14 -3.12
CA ALA A 128 -1.84 -8.24 -3.84
C ALA A 128 -0.71 -7.75 -4.75
N ARG A 129 -0.91 -6.64 -5.49
CA ARG A 129 0.12 -5.98 -6.30
C ARG A 129 1.31 -5.51 -5.46
N ALA A 130 1.05 -4.88 -4.32
CA ALA A 130 2.10 -4.41 -3.41
C ALA A 130 2.94 -5.57 -2.84
N LEU A 131 2.30 -6.69 -2.52
CA LEU A 131 2.97 -7.92 -2.09
C LEU A 131 3.79 -8.54 -3.23
N ALA A 132 3.27 -8.55 -4.46
CA ALA A 132 3.97 -9.04 -5.65
C ALA A 132 5.30 -8.30 -5.87
N GLN A 133 5.33 -6.99 -5.64
CA GLN A 133 6.54 -6.17 -5.76
C GLN A 133 7.59 -6.50 -4.71
N ASN A 134 7.21 -7.03 -3.56
CA ASN A 134 8.08 -7.41 -2.44
C ASN A 134 9.04 -6.28 -1.99
N SER A 135 8.55 -5.07 -1.95
CA SER A 135 9.32 -3.87 -1.60
C SER A 135 9.82 -3.90 -0.15
N LYS A 136 10.81 -3.05 0.16
CA LYS A 136 11.30 -2.86 1.53
C LYS A 136 10.41 -1.94 2.34
N ILE A 137 9.76 -0.97 1.67
CA ILE A 137 8.94 0.08 2.26
C ILE A 137 7.51 -0.04 1.72
N PHE A 138 6.53 0.05 2.60
CA PHE A 138 5.12 0.09 2.26
C PHE A 138 4.54 1.42 2.73
N ILE A 139 4.00 2.20 1.79
CA ILE A 139 3.24 3.43 2.08
C ILE A 139 1.78 3.11 1.84
N ILE A 140 0.96 3.22 2.88
CA ILE A 140 -0.44 2.80 2.85
C ILE A 140 -1.32 3.98 3.27
N ASP A 141 -2.11 4.48 2.33
CA ASP A 141 -3.05 5.57 2.55
C ASP A 141 -4.45 4.98 2.81
N ASP A 142 -4.99 5.23 4.01
CA ASP A 142 -6.25 4.69 4.52
C ASP A 142 -6.31 3.15 4.38
N PRO A 143 -5.60 2.39 5.25
CA PRO A 143 -5.43 0.95 5.09
C PRO A 143 -6.74 0.15 5.05
N PHE A 144 -7.78 0.62 5.73
CA PHE A 144 -9.02 -0.12 5.93
C PHE A 144 -10.20 0.42 5.11
N GLY A 145 -10.03 1.53 4.42
CA GLY A 145 -11.09 2.15 3.63
C GLY A 145 -11.69 1.19 2.61
N TYR A 146 -13.00 1.20 2.49
CA TYR A 146 -13.83 0.38 1.59
C TYR A 146 -13.84 -1.14 1.89
N LEU A 147 -13.22 -1.61 2.96
CA LEU A 147 -13.20 -3.03 3.34
C LEU A 147 -14.39 -3.36 4.25
N ASP A 148 -14.91 -4.57 4.07
CA ASP A 148 -15.82 -5.21 5.02
C ASP A 148 -15.05 -5.69 6.27
N ASN A 149 -15.73 -6.08 7.34
CA ASN A 149 -15.11 -6.51 8.59
C ASN A 149 -14.08 -7.64 8.37
N GLN A 150 -14.40 -8.61 7.52
CA GLN A 150 -13.46 -9.68 7.17
C GLN A 150 -12.23 -9.15 6.44
N GLY A 151 -12.43 -8.18 5.54
CA GLY A 151 -11.34 -7.52 4.83
C GLY A 151 -10.42 -6.72 5.75
N VAL A 152 -11.00 -6.05 6.76
CA VAL A 152 -10.24 -5.35 7.80
C VAL A 152 -9.34 -6.31 8.56
N GLU A 153 -9.88 -7.44 9.04
CA GLU A 153 -9.10 -8.46 9.76
C GLU A 153 -7.95 -9.02 8.92
N ILE A 154 -8.21 -9.30 7.62
CA ILE A 154 -7.19 -9.80 6.70
C ILE A 154 -6.07 -8.78 6.53
N VAL A 155 -6.41 -7.51 6.29
CA VAL A 155 -5.43 -6.45 6.09
C VAL A 155 -4.66 -6.15 7.37
N GLN A 156 -5.31 -6.18 8.54
CA GLN A 156 -4.63 -6.05 9.82
C GLN A 156 -3.54 -7.13 9.97
N LYS A 157 -3.90 -8.41 9.81
CA LYS A 157 -2.96 -9.54 9.88
C LYS A 157 -1.83 -9.41 8.84
N LEU A 158 -2.15 -8.89 7.65
CA LEU A 158 -1.17 -8.64 6.60
C LEU A 158 -0.14 -7.59 7.04
N ILE A 159 -0.59 -6.44 7.56
CA ILE A 159 0.29 -5.37 8.04
C ILE A 159 1.18 -5.88 9.19
N GLU A 160 0.61 -6.62 10.14
CA GLU A 160 1.36 -7.26 11.21
C GLU A 160 2.42 -8.24 10.69
N SER A 161 2.08 -9.01 9.64
CA SER A 161 3.02 -9.94 9.02
C SER A 161 4.16 -9.22 8.29
N LEU A 162 3.87 -8.11 7.60
CA LEU A 162 4.89 -7.26 6.98
C LEU A 162 5.85 -6.67 8.03
N LYS A 163 5.33 -6.22 9.17
CA LYS A 163 6.14 -5.75 10.30
C LYS A 163 7.04 -6.86 10.83
N ARG A 164 6.49 -8.07 11.08
CA ARG A 164 7.29 -9.24 11.50
C ARG A 164 8.38 -9.63 10.48
N ALA A 165 8.13 -9.36 9.19
CA ALA A 165 9.11 -9.54 8.12
C ALA A 165 10.10 -8.38 8.00
N ASN A 166 10.17 -7.50 9.01
CA ASN A 166 11.07 -6.34 9.07
C ASN A 166 10.91 -5.37 7.90
N LYS A 167 9.68 -5.24 7.36
CA LYS A 167 9.37 -4.21 6.36
C LYS A 167 9.10 -2.89 7.05
N THR A 168 9.57 -1.80 6.45
CA THR A 168 9.23 -0.44 6.91
C THR A 168 7.84 -0.10 6.41
N ILE A 169 6.96 0.36 7.30
CA ILE A 169 5.56 0.62 6.96
C ILE A 169 5.20 2.04 7.40
N ILE A 170 4.71 2.85 6.47
CA ILE A 170 4.22 4.20 6.71
C ILE A 170 2.73 4.19 6.46
N LEU A 171 1.96 4.33 7.54
CA LEU A 171 0.50 4.37 7.47
C LEU A 171 0.01 5.82 7.52
N PHE A 172 -0.93 6.16 6.67
CA PHE A 172 -1.74 7.37 6.80
C PHE A 172 -3.13 6.94 7.25
N SER A 173 -3.42 7.10 8.54
CA SER A 173 -4.67 6.59 9.14
C SER A 173 -5.02 7.32 10.41
N ASP A 174 -6.32 7.59 10.59
CA ASP A 174 -6.89 8.08 11.83
C ASP A 174 -7.53 6.94 12.66
N ASN A 175 -7.34 5.69 12.23
CA ASN A 175 -7.95 4.51 12.81
C ASN A 175 -7.01 3.85 13.85
N ASN A 176 -7.55 3.45 14.99
CA ASN A 176 -6.80 2.84 16.09
C ASN A 176 -6.67 1.31 16.01
N ILE A 177 -7.10 0.67 14.90
CA ILE A 177 -7.08 -0.81 14.76
C ILE A 177 -5.68 -1.39 14.97
N LEU A 178 -4.64 -0.66 14.55
CA LEU A 178 -3.24 -1.10 14.64
C LEU A 178 -2.48 -0.50 15.83
N SER A 179 -3.16 0.16 16.78
CA SER A 179 -2.50 0.86 17.90
C SER A 179 -1.49 0.00 18.67
N ASN A 180 -1.75 -1.31 18.79
CA ASN A 180 -0.89 -2.25 19.51
C ASN A 180 0.40 -2.63 18.76
N VAL A 181 0.51 -2.30 17.48
CA VAL A 181 1.66 -2.69 16.63
C VAL A 181 2.39 -1.49 16.02
N ILE A 182 1.83 -0.28 16.15
CA ILE A 182 2.48 0.97 15.74
C ILE A 182 3.64 1.26 16.69
N ASP A 183 4.82 1.52 16.14
CA ASP A 183 6.01 1.87 16.93
C ASP A 183 6.02 3.36 17.31
N GLU A 184 5.56 4.21 16.40
CA GLU A 184 5.51 5.66 16.56
C GLU A 184 4.36 6.24 15.75
N ASN A 185 3.73 7.27 16.29
CA ASN A 185 2.70 8.02 15.56
C ASN A 185 2.91 9.52 15.70
N ILE A 186 2.51 10.26 14.69
CA ILE A 186 2.41 11.71 14.71
C ILE A 186 1.05 12.15 14.18
N THR A 187 0.64 13.35 14.59
CA THR A 187 -0.53 14.01 13.99
C THR A 187 -0.06 15.21 13.18
N ILE A 188 -0.50 15.29 11.92
CA ILE A 188 -0.29 16.44 11.06
C ILE A 188 -1.58 17.25 10.97
N GLY A 189 -1.45 18.56 10.73
CA GLY A 189 -2.58 19.48 10.76
C GLY A 189 -2.55 20.35 12.00
N ASN A 190 -2.95 21.60 11.85
CA ASN A 190 -2.90 22.82 12.71
C ASN A 190 -1.61 23.58 12.64
#